data_08d25254a917869e5c7d3e6e858b721e
#
_entry.id   08d25254a917869e5c7d3e6e858b721e
#
_cell.length_a   1.000
_cell.length_b   1.000
_cell.length_c   1.000
_cell.angle_alpha   90.00
_cell.angle_beta   90.00
_cell.angle_gamma   90.00
#
_symmetry.space_group_name_H-M   'P 1'
#
loop_
_entity.id
_entity.type
_entity.pdbx_description
1 polymer ?
#
loop_
_entity_poly.entity_id
_entity_poly.type
_entity_poly.pdbx_seq_one_letter_code
_entity_poly.pdbx_strand_id
1 'polypeptide(L)'
;MRRRADGSLEVLLVHRPRYHDWTFPKGKVKGGESDEEAAVREVREETGLTCTLGRELPSTRYTDLKLRDKTVRYWEVEPSSGSFEPNDEVDEVEWLAPDVAAERLTYSRDSTVLRSLERLR
;
A
#
# COMPACT_ATOMS: atom_id res chain seq x y z
N MET A 1 -2.82 4.44 2.89
CA MET A 1 -2.64 5.19 4.16
C MET A 1 -3.98 5.42 4.83
N ARG A 2 -4.00 5.50 6.13
CA ARG A 2 -5.21 5.90 6.84
C ARG A 2 -4.90 7.07 7.77
N ARG A 3 -5.91 7.91 8.00
CA ARG A 3 -5.78 9.05 8.90
C ARG A 3 -6.37 8.69 10.27
N ARG A 4 -5.59 8.94 11.33
CA ARG A 4 -6.03 8.73 12.69
C ARG A 4 -6.88 9.92 13.17
N ALA A 5 -7.57 9.72 14.31
CA ALA A 5 -8.44 10.76 14.88
C ALA A 5 -7.69 12.06 15.17
N ASP A 6 -6.38 11.99 15.48
CA ASP A 6 -5.56 13.17 15.76
C ASP A 6 -5.00 13.83 14.48
N GLY A 7 -5.39 13.35 13.30
CA GLY A 7 -4.93 13.89 12.01
C GLY A 7 -3.64 13.29 11.49
N SER A 8 -2.94 12.46 12.29
CA SER A 8 -1.73 11.79 11.82
C SER A 8 -2.07 10.69 10.82
N LEU A 9 -1.10 10.36 9.96
CA LEU A 9 -1.26 9.29 8.98
C LEU A 9 -0.56 8.02 9.45
N GLU A 10 -1.13 6.88 9.07
CA GLU A 10 -0.50 5.58 9.18
C GLU A 10 -0.47 4.91 7.83
N VAL A 11 0.57 4.12 7.59
CA VAL A 11 0.80 3.42 6.34
C VAL A 11 0.66 1.92 6.59
N LEU A 12 -0.10 1.24 5.75
CA LEU A 12 -0.26 -0.21 5.84
C LEU A 12 0.88 -0.89 5.10
N LEU A 13 1.64 -1.72 5.81
CA LEU A 13 2.67 -2.57 5.21
C LEU A 13 2.32 -4.02 5.40
N VAL A 14 2.72 -4.85 4.45
CA VAL A 14 2.53 -6.30 4.49
C VAL A 14 3.89 -6.98 4.41
N HIS A 15 4.05 -8.07 5.18
CA HIS A 15 5.23 -8.93 5.08
C HIS A 15 4.90 -10.14 4.23
N ARG A 16 5.72 -10.40 3.21
CA ARG A 16 5.54 -11.53 2.30
C ARG A 16 6.57 -12.63 2.62
N PRO A 17 6.13 -13.76 3.21
CA PRO A 17 7.08 -14.80 3.66
C PRO A 17 7.88 -15.40 2.50
N ARG A 18 7.27 -15.51 1.31
CA ARG A 18 7.94 -16.06 0.14
C ARG A 18 9.16 -15.26 -0.29
N TYR A 19 9.12 -13.92 -0.09
CA TYR A 19 10.17 -12.99 -0.50
C TYR A 19 10.95 -12.44 0.68
N HIS A 20 10.53 -12.73 1.91
CA HIS A 20 11.13 -12.18 3.14
C HIS A 20 11.23 -10.66 3.11
N ASP A 21 10.16 -10.00 2.66
CA ASP A 21 10.17 -8.54 2.50
C ASP A 21 8.93 -7.88 3.09
N TRP A 22 9.06 -6.54 3.30
CA TRP A 22 7.97 -5.66 3.67
C TRP A 22 7.68 -4.72 2.52
N THR A 23 6.44 -4.66 2.09
CA THR A 23 6.01 -3.81 0.97
C THR A 23 4.65 -3.19 1.26
N PHE A 24 4.23 -2.26 0.39
CA PHE A 24 2.83 -1.86 0.35
C PHE A 24 1.98 -3.02 -0.18
N PRO A 25 0.69 -3.10 0.24
CA PRO A 25 -0.23 -4.02 -0.44
C PRO A 25 -0.29 -3.63 -1.91
N LYS A 26 -0.14 -4.60 -2.78
CA LYS A 26 -0.11 -4.33 -4.22
C LYS A 26 -0.48 -5.57 -5.03
N GLY A 27 -0.91 -5.34 -6.26
CA GLY A 27 -1.20 -6.37 -7.22
C GLY A 27 -1.55 -5.74 -8.56
N LYS A 28 -1.87 -6.57 -9.53
CA LYS A 28 -2.18 -6.11 -10.88
C LYS A 28 -3.66 -5.87 -11.03
N VAL A 29 -4.02 -4.84 -11.79
CA VAL A 29 -5.40 -4.61 -12.21
C VAL A 29 -5.83 -5.76 -13.12
N LYS A 30 -6.98 -6.36 -12.82
CA LYS A 30 -7.54 -7.43 -13.65
C LYS A 30 -8.42 -6.84 -14.73
N GLY A 31 -8.66 -7.61 -15.80
CA GLY A 31 -9.50 -7.17 -16.90
C GLY A 31 -10.88 -6.72 -16.44
N GLY A 32 -11.34 -5.57 -16.91
CA GLY A 32 -12.63 -5.01 -16.54
C GLY A 32 -12.66 -4.31 -15.19
N GLU A 33 -11.55 -4.24 -14.49
CA GLU A 33 -11.43 -3.65 -13.17
C GLU A 33 -10.79 -2.26 -13.26
N SER A 34 -11.31 -1.29 -12.51
CA SER A 34 -10.67 0.01 -12.40
C SER A 34 -9.49 -0.06 -11.45
N ASP A 35 -8.62 0.96 -11.46
CA ASP A 35 -7.52 1.04 -10.50
C ASP A 35 -8.04 1.08 -9.06
N GLU A 36 -9.14 1.81 -8.83
CA GLU A 36 -9.79 1.90 -7.52
C GLU A 36 -10.29 0.53 -7.06
N GLU A 37 -10.96 -0.19 -7.93
CA GLU A 37 -11.47 -1.53 -7.62
C GLU A 37 -10.33 -2.49 -7.32
N ALA A 38 -9.24 -2.40 -8.09
CA ALA A 38 -8.04 -3.22 -7.86
C ALA A 38 -7.43 -2.93 -6.50
N ALA A 39 -7.32 -1.66 -6.11
CA ALA A 39 -6.74 -1.28 -4.83
C ALA A 39 -7.54 -1.88 -3.66
N VAL A 40 -8.86 -1.76 -3.69
CA VAL A 40 -9.74 -2.33 -2.65
C VAL A 40 -9.62 -3.84 -2.60
N ARG A 41 -9.62 -4.49 -3.76
CA ARG A 41 -9.52 -5.95 -3.86
C ARG A 41 -8.19 -6.47 -3.32
N GLU A 42 -7.07 -5.84 -3.70
CA GLU A 42 -5.75 -6.28 -3.26
C GLU A 42 -5.59 -6.14 -1.75
N VAL A 43 -6.06 -5.05 -1.15
CA VAL A 43 -6.02 -4.90 0.30
C VAL A 43 -6.83 -6.03 0.97
N ARG A 44 -8.02 -6.32 0.45
CA ARG A 44 -8.85 -7.39 1.02
C ARG A 44 -8.20 -8.78 0.88
N GLU A 45 -7.66 -9.09 -0.29
CA GLU A 45 -7.03 -10.39 -0.53
C GLU A 45 -5.80 -10.60 0.34
N GLU A 46 -4.98 -9.56 0.50
CA GLU A 46 -3.73 -9.67 1.24
C GLU A 46 -3.91 -9.54 2.75
N THR A 47 -4.87 -8.73 3.19
CA THR A 47 -4.99 -8.40 4.62
C THR A 47 -6.31 -8.80 5.27
N GLY A 48 -7.31 -9.19 4.50
CA GLY A 48 -8.65 -9.49 5.03
C GLY A 48 -9.46 -8.25 5.37
N LEU A 49 -8.92 -7.05 5.16
CA LEU A 49 -9.62 -5.81 5.47
C LEU A 49 -10.46 -5.33 4.30
N THR A 50 -11.71 -4.97 4.56
CA THR A 50 -12.57 -4.28 3.62
C THR A 50 -12.39 -2.79 3.86
N CYS A 51 -12.00 -2.05 2.83
CA CYS A 51 -11.71 -0.64 2.93
C CYS A 51 -12.56 0.18 1.99
N THR A 52 -12.85 1.42 2.38
CA THR A 52 -13.38 2.44 1.50
C THR A 52 -12.24 3.35 1.10
N LEU A 53 -12.13 3.68 -0.19
CA LEU A 53 -11.11 4.61 -0.65
C LEU A 53 -11.52 6.04 -0.28
N GLY A 54 -10.55 6.77 0.26
CA GLY A 54 -10.68 8.20 0.53
C GLY A 54 -9.99 9.00 -0.57
N ARG A 55 -9.29 10.07 -0.15
CA ARG A 55 -8.63 10.98 -1.08
C ARG A 55 -7.49 10.27 -1.82
N GLU A 56 -7.41 10.49 -3.12
CA GLU A 56 -6.27 10.03 -3.91
C GLU A 56 -5.04 10.88 -3.57
N LEU A 57 -3.91 10.23 -3.37
CA LEU A 57 -2.62 10.87 -3.12
C LEU A 57 -1.88 11.07 -4.44
N PRO A 58 -0.85 11.92 -4.49
CA PRO A 58 -0.07 12.08 -5.72
C PRO A 58 0.50 10.75 -6.21
N SER A 59 0.34 10.50 -7.51
CA SER A 59 0.90 9.30 -8.13
C SER A 59 2.39 9.48 -8.40
N THR A 60 3.09 8.35 -8.57
CA THR A 60 4.51 8.35 -8.93
C THR A 60 4.70 7.60 -10.24
N ARG A 61 5.76 7.96 -10.96
CA ARG A 61 6.13 7.32 -12.21
C ARG A 61 7.57 6.84 -12.13
N TYR A 62 7.81 5.70 -12.72
CA TYR A 62 9.18 5.19 -12.87
C TYR A 62 9.25 4.29 -14.11
N THR A 63 10.46 4.01 -14.55
CA THR A 63 10.71 3.06 -15.63
C THR A 63 11.25 1.77 -15.02
N ASP A 64 10.62 0.64 -15.34
CA ASP A 64 11.06 -0.65 -14.80
C ASP A 64 12.28 -1.20 -15.56
N LEU A 65 12.77 -2.36 -15.13
CA LEU A 65 13.95 -2.98 -15.71
C LEU A 65 13.75 -3.42 -17.16
N LYS A 66 12.50 -3.53 -17.60
CA LYS A 66 12.15 -3.85 -19.00
C LYS A 66 11.88 -2.60 -19.82
N LEU A 67 12.28 -1.43 -19.32
CA LEU A 67 12.11 -0.12 -19.95
C LEU A 67 10.65 0.26 -20.19
N ARG A 68 9.75 -0.25 -19.35
CA ARG A 68 8.32 0.09 -19.41
C ARG A 68 8.03 1.22 -18.43
N ASP A 69 7.26 2.20 -18.89
CA ASP A 69 6.80 3.27 -18.01
C ASP A 69 5.72 2.73 -17.07
N LYS A 70 5.87 3.00 -15.78
CA LYS A 70 4.94 2.58 -14.74
C LYS A 70 4.42 3.79 -14.00
N THR A 71 3.12 3.81 -13.75
CA THR A 71 2.48 4.79 -12.88
C THR A 71 1.89 4.03 -11.69
N VAL A 72 2.20 4.50 -10.49
CA VAL A 72 1.66 3.91 -9.26
C VAL A 72 0.76 4.95 -8.62
N ARG A 73 -0.49 4.57 -8.37
CA ARG A 73 -1.50 5.40 -7.73
C ARG A 73 -1.66 4.99 -6.28
N TYR A 74 -1.90 5.96 -5.43
CA TYR A 74 -2.02 5.76 -3.98
C TYR A 74 -3.26 6.45 -3.46
N TRP A 75 -3.86 5.91 -2.41
CA TRP A 75 -5.05 6.47 -1.79
C TRP A 75 -4.95 6.42 -0.28
N GLU A 76 -5.63 7.37 0.37
CA GLU A 76 -6.01 7.18 1.76
C GLU A 76 -7.10 6.12 1.77
N VAL A 77 -7.10 5.25 2.78
CA VAL A 77 -8.12 4.22 2.94
C VAL A 77 -8.71 4.29 4.33
N GLU A 78 -9.97 3.89 4.43
CA GLU A 78 -10.64 3.76 5.71
C GLU A 78 -11.13 2.31 5.84
N PRO A 79 -10.51 1.52 6.73
CA PRO A 79 -10.99 0.17 6.99
C PRO A 79 -12.39 0.22 7.61
N SER A 80 -13.33 -0.53 7.04
CA SER A 80 -14.72 -0.57 7.52
C SER A 80 -15.05 -1.88 8.21
N SER A 81 -14.37 -2.96 7.89
CA SER A 81 -14.64 -4.27 8.48
C SER A 81 -13.50 -5.23 8.19
N GLY A 82 -13.58 -6.42 8.78
CA GLY A 82 -12.61 -7.48 8.57
C GLY A 82 -11.47 -7.44 9.59
N SER A 83 -10.68 -8.49 9.58
CA SER A 83 -9.49 -8.60 10.41
C SER A 83 -8.45 -9.39 9.64
N PHE A 84 -7.19 -9.10 9.93
CA PHE A 84 -6.10 -9.82 9.28
C PHE A 84 -6.03 -11.28 9.74
N GLU A 85 -5.88 -12.18 8.78
CA GLU A 85 -5.54 -13.56 9.04
C GLU A 85 -4.32 -13.92 8.18
N PRO A 86 -3.27 -14.51 8.78
CA PRO A 86 -2.09 -14.94 8.01
C PRO A 86 -2.49 -15.89 6.89
N ASN A 87 -1.85 -15.73 5.75
CA ASN A 87 -2.10 -16.56 4.58
C ASN A 87 -0.78 -16.82 3.83
N ASP A 88 -0.85 -17.56 2.72
CA ASP A 88 0.35 -17.94 1.97
C ASP A 88 1.08 -16.76 1.35
N GLU A 89 0.39 -15.68 1.07
CA GLU A 89 0.98 -14.50 0.45
C GLU A 89 1.49 -13.48 1.48
N VAL A 90 0.78 -13.34 2.62
CA VAL A 90 1.07 -12.34 3.64
C VAL A 90 0.94 -12.99 5.02
N ASP A 91 2.01 -12.97 5.80
CA ASP A 91 2.01 -13.54 7.15
C ASP A 91 1.90 -12.50 8.26
N GLU A 92 2.20 -11.24 7.97
CA GLU A 92 2.09 -10.14 8.93
C GLU A 92 1.65 -8.86 8.25
N VAL A 93 0.91 -8.03 8.99
CA VAL A 93 0.56 -6.68 8.55
C VAL A 93 0.84 -5.71 9.68
N GLU A 94 1.22 -4.48 9.35
CA GLU A 94 1.41 -3.41 10.33
C GLU A 94 0.94 -2.08 9.78
N TRP A 95 0.31 -1.28 10.65
CA TRP A 95 0.02 0.12 10.39
C TRP A 95 1.09 0.93 11.11
N LEU A 96 1.90 1.66 10.35
CA LEU A 96 3.05 2.37 10.89
C LEU A 96 3.00 3.86 10.53
N ALA A 97 3.55 4.70 11.42
CA ALA A 97 3.81 6.09 11.08
C ALA A 97 4.72 6.13 9.84
N PRO A 98 4.58 7.16 8.98
CA PRO A 98 5.32 7.17 7.72
C PRO A 98 6.84 7.07 7.85
N ASP A 99 7.44 7.70 8.86
CA ASP A 99 8.88 7.61 9.08
C ASP A 99 9.32 6.19 9.47
N VAL A 100 8.54 5.52 10.32
CA VAL A 100 8.81 4.14 10.72
C VAL A 100 8.60 3.20 9.53
N ALA A 101 7.52 3.44 8.75
CA ALA A 101 7.24 2.64 7.56
C ALA A 101 8.37 2.77 6.54
N ALA A 102 8.90 3.97 6.33
CA ALA A 102 10.00 4.19 5.40
C ALA A 102 11.25 3.39 5.78
N GLU A 103 11.51 3.23 7.07
CA GLU A 103 12.64 2.42 7.55
C GLU A 103 12.35 0.92 7.44
N ARG A 104 11.09 0.52 7.62
CA ARG A 104 10.70 -0.89 7.58
C ARG A 104 10.65 -1.44 6.15
N LEU A 105 10.29 -0.62 5.16
CA LEU A 105 10.19 -1.05 3.77
C LEU A 105 11.51 -1.64 3.28
N THR A 106 11.42 -2.81 2.65
CA THR A 106 12.60 -3.56 2.19
C THR A 106 13.30 -2.86 1.03
N TYR A 107 12.52 -2.26 0.12
CA TYR A 107 13.08 -1.69 -1.10
C TYR A 107 13.21 -0.17 -1.00
N SER A 108 14.40 0.34 -1.29
CA SER A 108 14.67 1.78 -1.22
C SER A 108 13.76 2.61 -2.11
N ARG A 109 13.33 2.06 -3.25
CA ARG A 109 12.37 2.73 -4.13
C ARG A 109 11.06 3.01 -3.40
N ASP A 110 10.54 2.05 -2.66
CA ASP A 110 9.30 2.21 -1.91
C ASP A 110 9.46 3.28 -0.82
N SER A 111 10.59 3.28 -0.12
CA SER A 111 10.88 4.29 0.89
C SER A 111 10.95 5.70 0.28
N THR A 112 11.57 5.81 -0.89
CA THR A 112 11.69 7.08 -1.61
C THR A 112 10.32 7.60 -2.02
N VAL A 113 9.46 6.72 -2.54
CA VAL A 113 8.09 7.05 -2.90
C VAL A 113 7.32 7.57 -1.69
N LEU A 114 7.40 6.86 -0.57
CA LEU A 114 6.70 7.24 0.65
C LEU A 114 7.12 8.62 1.13
N ARG A 115 8.43 8.90 1.15
CA ARG A 115 8.95 10.22 1.54
C ARG A 115 8.48 11.33 0.61
N SER A 116 8.37 11.04 -0.69
CA SER A 116 7.83 12.00 -1.66
C SER A 116 6.37 12.32 -1.38
N LEU A 117 5.56 11.32 -1.04
CA LEU A 117 4.15 11.50 -0.70
C LEU A 117 3.99 12.34 0.57
N GLU A 118 4.84 12.16 1.56
CA GLU A 118 4.81 12.94 2.78
C GLU A 118 5.05 14.43 2.52
N ARG A 119 5.98 14.75 1.63
CA ARG A 119 6.31 16.15 1.31
C ARG A 119 5.18 16.88 0.61
N LEU A 120 4.31 16.14 -0.06
CA LEU A 120 3.25 16.71 -0.89
C LEU A 120 1.90 16.82 -0.19
N ARG A 121 1.79 16.35 1.05
CA ARG A 121 0.54 16.44 1.76
C ARG A 121 0.43 17.69 2.66
#